data_a7d037f2800ba4dd7abe67ce7e856c40
#
_entry.id   a7d037f2800ba4dd7abe67ce7e856c40
#
_cell.length_a   1.000
_cell.length_b   1.000
_cell.length_c   1.000
_cell.angle_alpha   90.00
_cell.angle_beta   90.00
_cell.angle_gamma   90.00
#
_symmetry.space_group_name_H-M   'P 1'
#
loop_
_entity.id
_entity.type
_entity.pdbx_description
1 polymer ?
#
loop_
_entity_poly.entity_id
_entity_poly.type
_entity_poly.pdbx_seq_one_letter_code
_entity_poly.pdbx_strand_id
1 'polypeptide(L)'
;MLESGGIKVIHDEVVQVNHEDKKVRSREGQEISYDKLFLATGSKAFLPPIEGCELAGVMTLRGLADAARIKTYLAEKKSKKIVFVGAGFISMEIASLLAEANPDYEISVIELMDRPLPLMLDKDMAGVVQEYLEEKGLKLLTEQKVEKIVGRQGAVSAVRLASGELIEADTVFMNVGVRPNVELARQIGLEMGVFGIKVNEFQETSHPDILAGGDCVEKFSFITGKPTPGQLRGPAVVQGRLAAKRLAGYDIAFPGVLDAGGCKMFDLTVTATGFTEEKAAHEGFATIGAVVDSRSRHNMIPGVKPWKIKLVFDRSTTRLIGGQIVSHAVAPAREIDAVSAFILGEKTIRDLTTFTSACNPDISSEPSAEPITIAAEQALQKLRTG
;
A
#
# COMPACT_ATOMS: atom_id res chain seq x y z
N MET A 1 15.06 7.00 23.11
CA MET A 1 15.00 5.52 22.93
C MET A 1 16.17 4.98 22.11
N LEU A 2 16.53 5.54 20.95
CA LEU A 2 17.70 5.06 20.18
C LEU A 2 19.02 5.35 20.93
N GLU A 3 19.22 6.56 21.38
CA GLU A 3 20.46 6.96 22.11
C GLU A 3 20.63 6.21 23.43
N SER A 4 19.53 5.91 24.15
CA SER A 4 19.60 5.09 25.36
C SER A 4 20.00 3.62 25.09
N GLY A 5 19.88 3.17 23.83
CA GLY A 5 20.37 1.89 23.35
C GLY A 5 21.79 1.92 22.77
N GLY A 6 22.52 3.03 22.94
CA GLY A 6 23.89 3.20 22.42
C GLY A 6 23.96 3.49 20.92
N ILE A 7 22.80 3.86 20.29
CA ILE A 7 22.75 4.19 18.87
C ILE A 7 22.98 5.69 18.68
N LYS A 8 24.07 6.05 17.98
CA LYS A 8 24.33 7.45 17.60
C LYS A 8 23.45 7.83 16.40
N VAL A 9 22.63 8.86 16.56
CA VAL A 9 21.82 9.45 15.50
C VAL A 9 22.50 10.69 14.95
N ILE A 10 22.66 10.75 13.63
CA ILE A 10 23.23 11.91 12.92
C ILE A 10 22.14 12.44 11.98
N HIS A 11 21.75 13.70 12.17
CA HIS A 11 20.73 14.38 11.37
C HIS A 11 21.39 15.08 10.18
N ASP A 12 21.75 14.31 9.16
CA ASP A 12 22.37 14.81 7.93
C ASP A 12 22.03 13.88 6.76
N GLU A 13 22.27 14.32 5.54
CA GLU A 13 22.05 13.56 4.32
C GLU A 13 23.38 12.95 3.84
N VAL A 14 23.41 11.62 3.69
CA VAL A 14 24.54 10.94 3.05
C VAL A 14 24.45 11.18 1.54
N VAL A 15 25.50 11.79 0.99
CA VAL A 15 25.60 12.14 -0.44
C VAL A 15 26.60 11.29 -1.21
N GLN A 16 27.47 10.57 -0.50
CA GLN A 16 28.48 9.71 -1.11
C GLN A 16 28.79 8.49 -0.24
N VAL A 17 29.01 7.36 -0.89
CA VAL A 17 29.55 6.15 -0.29
C VAL A 17 30.90 5.86 -0.97
N ASN A 18 31.96 5.70 -0.17
CA ASN A 18 33.23 5.13 -0.62
C ASN A 18 33.33 3.73 -0.03
N HIS A 19 33.06 2.71 -0.84
CA HIS A 19 33.01 1.32 -0.39
C HIS A 19 34.41 0.70 -0.26
N GLU A 20 35.42 1.23 -0.96
CA GLU A 20 36.81 0.77 -0.85
C GLU A 20 37.40 1.18 0.49
N ASP A 21 37.22 2.44 0.90
CA ASP A 21 37.69 2.96 2.20
C ASP A 21 36.70 2.71 3.34
N LYS A 22 35.54 2.08 3.07
CA LYS A 22 34.44 1.85 4.02
C LYS A 22 34.00 3.13 4.76
N LYS A 23 33.73 4.18 4.00
CA LYS A 23 33.28 5.48 4.52
C LYS A 23 32.03 5.97 3.81
N VAL A 24 31.18 6.67 4.54
CA VAL A 24 30.12 7.51 3.98
C VAL A 24 30.44 8.97 4.26
N ARG A 25 30.07 9.84 3.32
CA ARG A 25 30.20 11.30 3.48
C ARG A 25 28.82 11.94 3.47
N SER A 26 28.58 12.77 4.47
CA SER A 26 27.36 13.55 4.59
C SER A 26 27.43 14.86 3.79
N ARG A 27 26.28 15.52 3.61
CA ARG A 27 26.15 16.80 2.91
C ARG A 27 26.94 17.92 3.63
N GLU A 28 27.00 17.89 4.95
CA GLU A 28 27.79 18.84 5.77
C GLU A 28 29.27 18.50 5.79
N GLY A 29 29.70 17.45 5.08
CA GLY A 29 31.11 17.09 4.91
C GLY A 29 31.67 16.14 5.97
N GLN A 30 30.85 15.62 6.88
CA GLN A 30 31.27 14.64 7.86
C GLN A 30 31.56 13.29 7.18
N GLU A 31 32.75 12.71 7.50
CA GLU A 31 33.06 11.33 7.11
C GLU A 31 32.80 10.38 8.27
N ILE A 32 32.15 9.26 7.99
CA ILE A 32 31.80 8.22 8.95
C ILE A 32 32.29 6.88 8.41
N SER A 33 33.18 6.22 9.14
CA SER A 33 33.65 4.88 8.80
C SER A 33 32.66 3.81 9.25
N TYR A 34 32.62 2.68 8.54
CA TYR A 34 31.77 1.55 8.88
C TYR A 34 32.49 0.21 8.64
N ASP A 35 32.12 -0.83 9.37
CA ASP A 35 32.47 -2.23 9.09
C ASP A 35 31.43 -2.85 8.17
N LYS A 36 30.16 -2.56 8.44
CA LYS A 36 28.99 -2.95 7.63
C LYS A 36 28.06 -1.76 7.41
N LEU A 37 27.52 -1.64 6.21
CA LEU A 37 26.60 -0.58 5.82
C LEU A 37 25.22 -1.17 5.51
N PHE A 38 24.16 -0.58 6.05
CA PHE A 38 22.79 -0.90 5.66
C PHE A 38 22.14 0.29 4.94
N LEU A 39 21.83 0.13 3.66
CA LEU A 39 21.15 1.14 2.85
C LEU A 39 19.64 1.05 3.05
N ALA A 40 19.06 2.07 3.69
CA ALA A 40 17.63 2.20 3.93
C ALA A 40 17.11 3.54 3.38
N THR A 41 17.49 3.88 2.17
CA THR A 41 17.24 5.18 1.53
C THR A 41 15.77 5.42 1.14
N GLY A 42 14.94 4.38 1.22
CA GLY A 42 13.50 4.48 1.00
C GLY A 42 13.12 4.81 -0.43
N SER A 43 12.05 5.58 -0.59
CA SER A 43 11.50 5.97 -1.88
C SER A 43 11.05 7.43 -1.87
N LYS A 44 10.89 8.02 -3.05
CA LYS A 44 10.37 9.37 -3.28
C LYS A 44 9.07 9.30 -4.08
N ALA A 45 8.20 10.29 -3.91
CA ALA A 45 6.99 10.42 -4.71
C ALA A 45 7.35 10.50 -6.20
N PHE A 46 6.60 9.76 -7.01
CA PHE A 46 6.73 9.86 -8.46
C PHE A 46 5.85 10.98 -8.99
N LEU A 47 6.48 11.95 -9.65
CA LEU A 47 5.77 12.94 -10.46
C LEU A 47 5.88 12.52 -11.92
N PRO A 48 4.76 12.18 -12.57
CA PRO A 48 4.77 11.85 -14.00
C PRO A 48 5.13 13.10 -14.81
N PRO A 49 5.65 12.95 -16.02
CA PRO A 49 5.99 14.06 -16.91
C PRO A 49 4.73 14.66 -17.54
N ILE A 50 3.83 15.18 -16.69
CA ILE A 50 2.60 15.88 -17.06
C ILE A 50 2.88 17.39 -16.96
N GLU A 51 2.56 18.14 -18.00
CA GLU A 51 2.73 19.58 -18.02
C GLU A 51 1.94 20.24 -16.86
N GLY A 52 2.59 21.12 -16.13
CA GLY A 52 2.02 21.84 -15.00
C GLY A 52 2.24 21.17 -13.63
N CYS A 53 2.96 20.06 -13.56
CA CYS A 53 3.31 19.44 -12.26
C CYS A 53 4.20 20.34 -11.37
N GLU A 54 4.83 21.36 -11.94
CA GLU A 54 5.68 22.35 -11.25
C GLU A 54 4.90 23.55 -10.70
N LEU A 55 3.61 23.68 -10.99
CA LEU A 55 2.79 24.81 -10.56
C LEU A 55 2.60 24.83 -9.04
N ALA A 56 2.52 26.04 -8.49
CA ALA A 56 2.13 26.23 -7.09
C ALA A 56 0.74 25.62 -6.84
N GLY A 57 0.63 24.78 -5.80
CA GLY A 57 -0.61 24.04 -5.50
C GLY A 57 -0.60 22.60 -6.00
N VAL A 58 0.41 22.19 -6.77
CA VAL A 58 0.64 20.76 -7.01
C VAL A 58 1.47 20.19 -5.86
N MET A 59 0.98 19.14 -5.24
CA MET A 59 1.54 18.58 -4.01
C MET A 59 1.68 17.07 -4.08
N THR A 60 2.67 16.57 -3.37
CA THR A 60 2.83 15.15 -3.04
C THR A 60 2.90 15.03 -1.52
N LEU A 61 2.51 13.87 -0.97
CA LEU A 61 2.67 13.57 0.44
C LEU A 61 3.56 12.35 0.64
N ARG A 62 4.71 12.57 1.30
CA ARG A 62 5.63 11.49 1.67
C ARG A 62 6.08 11.57 3.12
N GLY A 63 6.28 12.76 3.64
CA GLY A 63 6.81 12.99 4.98
C GLY A 63 6.14 14.11 5.75
N LEU A 64 6.56 14.32 7.01
CA LEU A 64 6.00 15.35 7.89
C LEU A 64 6.16 16.78 7.33
N ALA A 65 7.27 17.04 6.64
CA ALA A 65 7.51 18.34 6.00
C ALA A 65 6.48 18.63 4.90
N ASP A 66 6.09 17.60 4.11
CA ASP A 66 5.04 17.74 3.11
C ASP A 66 3.69 18.02 3.77
N ALA A 67 3.34 17.29 4.83
CA ALA A 67 2.10 17.49 5.56
C ALA A 67 2.01 18.91 6.14
N ALA A 68 3.10 19.44 6.71
CA ALA A 68 3.16 20.80 7.21
C ALA A 68 2.97 21.83 6.08
N ARG A 69 3.67 21.66 4.96
CA ARG A 69 3.54 22.50 3.76
C ARG A 69 2.11 22.50 3.20
N ILE A 70 1.50 21.31 3.09
CA ILE A 70 0.11 21.15 2.62
C ILE A 70 -0.84 21.93 3.54
N LYS A 71 -0.76 21.72 4.85
CA LYS A 71 -1.61 22.41 5.84
C LYS A 71 -1.51 23.93 5.71
N THR A 72 -0.29 24.46 5.63
CA THR A 72 -0.05 25.90 5.46
C THR A 72 -0.65 26.41 4.15
N TYR A 73 -0.40 25.72 3.03
CA TYR A 73 -0.90 26.13 1.72
C TYR A 73 -2.43 26.15 1.67
N LEU A 74 -3.10 25.11 2.12
CA LEU A 74 -4.57 25.05 2.13
C LEU A 74 -5.19 26.19 2.94
N ALA A 75 -4.58 26.55 4.08
CA ALA A 75 -5.04 27.65 4.92
C ALA A 75 -4.82 29.02 4.28
N GLU A 76 -3.63 29.28 3.74
CA GLU A 76 -3.27 30.57 3.14
C GLU A 76 -4.03 30.87 1.85
N LYS A 77 -4.18 29.87 0.98
CA LYS A 77 -4.87 30.00 -0.29
C LYS A 77 -6.39 29.91 -0.18
N LYS A 78 -6.92 29.54 1.00
CA LYS A 78 -8.35 29.28 1.21
C LYS A 78 -8.90 28.34 0.14
N SER A 79 -8.07 27.31 -0.17
CA SER A 79 -8.44 26.31 -1.17
C SER A 79 -9.77 25.66 -0.83
N LYS A 80 -10.62 25.49 -1.85
CA LYS A 80 -11.91 24.80 -1.71
C LYS A 80 -12.01 23.60 -2.65
N LYS A 81 -11.46 23.72 -3.86
CA LYS A 81 -11.50 22.69 -4.90
C LYS A 81 -10.20 21.90 -4.90
N ILE A 82 -10.28 20.68 -4.41
CA ILE A 82 -9.13 19.81 -4.22
C ILE A 82 -9.27 18.61 -5.17
N VAL A 83 -8.24 18.39 -5.99
CA VAL A 83 -8.21 17.27 -6.91
C VAL A 83 -7.10 16.30 -6.51
N PHE A 84 -7.43 15.03 -6.40
CA PHE A 84 -6.47 13.94 -6.25
C PHE A 84 -6.29 13.23 -7.58
N VAL A 85 -5.05 13.01 -8.00
CA VAL A 85 -4.69 12.19 -9.16
C VAL A 85 -4.15 10.87 -8.66
N GLY A 86 -4.87 9.79 -8.99
CA GLY A 86 -4.69 8.45 -8.47
C GLY A 86 -5.58 8.16 -7.26
N ALA A 87 -6.38 7.09 -7.32
CA ALA A 87 -7.27 6.63 -6.26
C ALA A 87 -6.67 5.48 -5.42
N GLY A 88 -5.35 5.54 -5.17
CA GLY A 88 -4.67 4.63 -4.26
C GLY A 88 -4.96 4.95 -2.79
N PHE A 89 -4.52 4.08 -1.86
CA PHE A 89 -4.85 4.20 -0.43
C PHE A 89 -4.43 5.55 0.19
N ILE A 90 -3.30 6.16 -0.21
CA ILE A 90 -2.86 7.47 0.29
C ILE A 90 -3.87 8.56 -0.10
N SER A 91 -4.29 8.59 -1.36
CA SER A 91 -5.30 9.57 -1.83
C SER A 91 -6.62 9.41 -1.11
N MET A 92 -7.08 8.17 -0.95
CA MET A 92 -8.37 7.88 -0.35
C MET A 92 -8.41 8.26 1.14
N GLU A 93 -7.34 7.97 1.89
CA GLU A 93 -7.21 8.39 3.29
C GLU A 93 -7.17 9.92 3.43
N ILE A 94 -6.33 10.60 2.64
CA ILE A 94 -6.20 12.06 2.73
C ILE A 94 -7.50 12.75 2.29
N ALA A 95 -8.12 12.32 1.20
CA ALA A 95 -9.39 12.87 0.72
C ALA A 95 -10.48 12.78 1.78
N SER A 96 -10.59 11.62 2.45
CA SER A 96 -11.55 11.41 3.54
C SER A 96 -11.26 12.29 4.74
N LEU A 97 -10.00 12.39 5.17
CA LEU A 97 -9.59 13.23 6.29
C LEU A 97 -9.83 14.73 6.00
N LEU A 98 -9.59 15.18 4.78
CA LEU A 98 -9.85 16.57 4.40
C LEU A 98 -11.36 16.87 4.33
N ALA A 99 -12.17 15.94 3.81
CA ALA A 99 -13.62 16.07 3.81
C ALA A 99 -14.22 16.12 5.23
N GLU A 100 -13.70 15.30 6.15
CA GLU A 100 -14.09 15.35 7.56
C GLU A 100 -13.66 16.65 8.26
N ALA A 101 -12.46 17.14 7.93
CA ALA A 101 -11.91 18.35 8.56
C ALA A 101 -12.61 19.63 8.11
N ASN A 102 -13.11 19.68 6.88
CA ASN A 102 -13.79 20.85 6.35
C ASN A 102 -14.85 20.44 5.30
N PRO A 103 -16.14 20.49 5.65
CA PRO A 103 -17.24 20.16 4.73
C PRO A 103 -17.37 21.10 3.51
N ASP A 104 -16.71 22.26 3.52
CA ASP A 104 -16.70 23.19 2.38
C ASP A 104 -15.73 22.75 1.26
N TYR A 105 -14.92 21.71 1.47
CA TYR A 105 -14.05 21.19 0.44
C TYR A 105 -14.82 20.41 -0.63
N GLU A 106 -14.68 20.83 -1.87
CA GLU A 106 -15.11 20.10 -3.06
C GLU A 106 -13.98 19.18 -3.51
N ILE A 107 -14.09 17.89 -3.19
CA ILE A 107 -13.02 16.92 -3.43
C ILE A 107 -13.36 16.02 -4.60
N SER A 108 -12.50 16.05 -5.63
CA SER A 108 -12.56 15.15 -6.77
C SER A 108 -11.33 14.24 -6.80
N VAL A 109 -11.55 12.97 -7.12
CA VAL A 109 -10.49 11.98 -7.29
C VAL A 109 -10.53 11.44 -8.71
N ILE A 110 -9.43 11.56 -9.42
CA ILE A 110 -9.28 11.11 -10.82
C ILE A 110 -8.43 9.84 -10.81
N GLU A 111 -8.99 8.77 -11.36
CA GLU A 111 -8.32 7.47 -11.45
C GLU A 111 -8.28 6.99 -12.91
N LEU A 112 -7.12 6.50 -13.34
CA LEU A 112 -6.93 5.96 -14.67
C LEU A 112 -7.63 4.61 -14.86
N MET A 113 -7.66 3.80 -13.81
CA MET A 113 -8.34 2.52 -13.81
C MET A 113 -9.84 2.70 -13.54
N ASP A 114 -10.59 1.62 -13.64
CA ASP A 114 -12.05 1.59 -13.61
C ASP A 114 -12.67 1.62 -12.19
N ARG A 115 -11.84 1.76 -11.14
CA ARG A 115 -12.30 1.68 -9.74
C ARG A 115 -11.33 2.33 -8.75
N PRO A 116 -11.80 2.73 -7.55
CA PRO A 116 -10.90 3.12 -6.45
C PRO A 116 -10.14 1.89 -5.91
N LEU A 117 -8.94 2.14 -5.36
CA LEU A 117 -8.06 1.13 -4.76
C LEU A 117 -7.76 -0.05 -5.72
N PRO A 118 -7.45 0.19 -7.00
CA PRO A 118 -7.45 -0.86 -8.03
C PRO A 118 -6.40 -1.94 -7.81
N LEU A 119 -5.33 -1.63 -7.07
CA LEU A 119 -4.28 -2.61 -6.72
C LEU A 119 -4.63 -3.46 -5.48
N MET A 120 -5.68 -3.09 -4.74
CA MET A 120 -6.10 -3.78 -3.52
C MET A 120 -7.39 -4.56 -3.68
N LEU A 121 -8.32 -4.07 -4.51
CA LEU A 121 -9.67 -4.58 -4.62
C LEU A 121 -10.03 -5.01 -6.03
N ASP A 122 -10.76 -6.10 -6.14
CA ASP A 122 -11.51 -6.46 -7.33
C ASP A 122 -12.74 -5.54 -7.51
N LYS A 123 -13.35 -5.52 -8.70
CA LYS A 123 -14.48 -4.63 -9.03
C LYS A 123 -15.67 -4.75 -8.09
N ASP A 124 -16.02 -5.97 -7.71
CA ASP A 124 -17.16 -6.28 -6.83
C ASP A 124 -16.96 -5.73 -5.40
N MET A 125 -15.71 -5.72 -4.93
CA MET A 125 -15.36 -5.14 -3.63
C MET A 125 -15.18 -3.63 -3.71
N ALA A 126 -14.60 -3.12 -4.78
CA ALA A 126 -14.37 -1.69 -5.00
C ALA A 126 -15.68 -0.92 -5.22
N GLY A 127 -16.71 -1.54 -5.83
CA GLY A 127 -18.02 -0.93 -6.00
C GLY A 127 -18.65 -0.47 -4.68
N VAL A 128 -18.55 -1.30 -3.64
CA VAL A 128 -19.05 -0.96 -2.30
C VAL A 128 -18.31 0.26 -1.73
N VAL A 129 -17.00 0.35 -1.99
CA VAL A 129 -16.19 1.50 -1.54
C VAL A 129 -16.56 2.75 -2.31
N GLN A 130 -16.74 2.64 -3.62
CA GLN A 130 -17.10 3.77 -4.49
C GLN A 130 -18.44 4.38 -4.08
N GLU A 131 -19.49 3.55 -3.99
CA GLU A 131 -20.82 3.97 -3.56
C GLU A 131 -20.76 4.72 -2.22
N TYR A 132 -20.06 4.16 -1.23
CA TYR A 132 -19.91 4.78 0.07
C TYR A 132 -19.19 6.13 0.02
N LEU A 133 -18.11 6.27 -0.76
CA LEU A 133 -17.36 7.52 -0.87
C LEU A 133 -18.17 8.61 -1.58
N GLU A 134 -18.94 8.24 -2.60
CA GLU A 134 -19.86 9.14 -3.30
C GLU A 134 -20.99 9.63 -2.38
N GLU A 135 -21.55 8.73 -1.53
CA GLU A 135 -22.51 9.11 -0.48
C GLU A 135 -21.91 10.10 0.54
N LYS A 136 -20.59 10.02 0.78
CA LYS A 136 -19.85 10.97 1.63
C LYS A 136 -19.49 12.28 0.92
N GLY A 137 -19.87 12.44 -0.34
CA GLY A 137 -19.67 13.68 -1.11
C GLY A 137 -18.35 13.76 -1.86
N LEU A 138 -17.56 12.68 -1.95
CA LEU A 138 -16.38 12.65 -2.80
C LEU A 138 -16.81 12.39 -4.26
N LYS A 139 -16.29 13.17 -5.22
CA LYS A 139 -16.51 12.93 -6.64
C LYS A 139 -15.42 12.00 -7.18
N LEU A 140 -15.78 10.76 -7.53
CA LEU A 140 -14.87 9.79 -8.13
C LEU A 140 -15.00 9.81 -9.66
N LEU A 141 -13.89 10.02 -10.36
CA LEU A 141 -13.77 10.06 -11.81
C LEU A 141 -12.84 8.93 -12.25
N THR A 142 -13.40 7.75 -12.42
CA THR A 142 -12.68 6.54 -12.88
C THR A 142 -12.57 6.53 -14.42
N GLU A 143 -11.63 5.71 -14.95
CA GLU A 143 -11.32 5.62 -16.39
C GLU A 143 -10.93 6.97 -17.02
N GLN A 144 -10.37 7.88 -16.20
CA GLN A 144 -9.97 9.20 -16.62
C GLN A 144 -8.45 9.39 -16.59
N LYS A 145 -7.89 9.78 -17.72
CA LYS A 145 -6.46 10.12 -17.84
C LYS A 145 -6.26 11.62 -17.71
N VAL A 146 -5.43 12.03 -16.76
CA VAL A 146 -4.96 13.41 -16.68
C VAL A 146 -3.96 13.66 -17.80
N GLU A 147 -4.21 14.70 -18.60
CA GLU A 147 -3.34 15.12 -19.69
C GLU A 147 -2.42 16.26 -19.26
N LYS A 148 -2.97 17.26 -18.54
CA LYS A 148 -2.26 18.48 -18.15
C LYS A 148 -2.84 19.09 -16.89
N ILE A 149 -2.00 19.72 -16.08
CA ILE A 149 -2.41 20.62 -15.01
C ILE A 149 -2.38 22.05 -15.56
N VAL A 150 -3.52 22.74 -15.50
CA VAL A 150 -3.68 24.09 -16.03
C VAL A 150 -3.38 25.10 -14.93
N GLY A 151 -2.54 26.08 -15.25
CA GLY A 151 -2.17 27.14 -14.32
C GLY A 151 -2.71 28.51 -14.72
N ARG A 152 -2.91 29.36 -13.73
CA ARG A 152 -3.17 30.79 -13.89
C ARG A 152 -2.28 31.57 -12.93
N GLN A 153 -1.50 32.52 -13.42
CA GLN A 153 -0.57 33.33 -12.63
C GLN A 153 0.43 32.46 -11.79
N GLY A 154 0.90 31.32 -12.36
CA GLY A 154 1.88 30.43 -11.71
C GLY A 154 1.30 29.47 -10.68
N ALA A 155 -0.01 29.46 -10.45
CA ALA A 155 -0.69 28.53 -9.55
C ALA A 155 -1.72 27.68 -10.30
N VAL A 156 -2.05 26.52 -9.74
CA VAL A 156 -3.08 25.62 -10.26
C VAL A 156 -4.43 26.32 -10.36
N SER A 157 -5.16 26.06 -11.44
CA SER A 157 -6.54 26.53 -11.64
C SER A 157 -7.49 25.44 -12.14
N ALA A 158 -6.97 24.39 -12.79
CA ALA A 158 -7.76 23.23 -13.22
C ALA A 158 -6.85 22.04 -13.57
N VAL A 159 -7.45 20.86 -13.67
CA VAL A 159 -6.87 19.66 -14.27
C VAL A 159 -7.60 19.37 -15.57
N ARG A 160 -6.85 19.21 -16.68
CA ARG A 160 -7.42 18.82 -17.97
C ARG A 160 -7.31 17.31 -18.16
N LEU A 161 -8.43 16.70 -18.45
CA LEU A 161 -8.50 15.28 -18.80
C LEU A 161 -8.21 15.07 -20.30
N ALA A 162 -7.82 13.85 -20.67
CA ALA A 162 -7.61 13.47 -22.07
C ALA A 162 -8.88 13.59 -22.93
N SER A 163 -10.06 13.57 -22.32
CA SER A 163 -11.35 13.88 -22.98
C SER A 163 -11.51 15.35 -23.39
N GLY A 164 -10.65 16.25 -22.88
CA GLY A 164 -10.75 17.70 -23.00
C GLY A 164 -11.53 18.37 -21.87
N GLU A 165 -12.17 17.62 -21.00
CA GLU A 165 -12.88 18.14 -19.81
C GLU A 165 -11.91 18.84 -18.86
N LEU A 166 -12.35 19.94 -18.26
CA LEU A 166 -11.61 20.70 -17.25
C LEU A 166 -12.27 20.50 -15.88
N ILE A 167 -11.49 20.02 -14.92
CA ILE A 167 -11.87 19.90 -13.52
C ILE A 167 -11.21 21.06 -12.77
N GLU A 168 -11.99 22.01 -12.28
CA GLU A 168 -11.48 23.15 -11.51
C GLU A 168 -10.76 22.69 -10.25
N ALA A 169 -9.62 23.31 -9.95
CA ALA A 169 -8.80 22.93 -8.81
C ALA A 169 -7.99 24.12 -8.27
N ASP A 170 -8.00 24.30 -6.95
CA ASP A 170 -7.11 25.22 -6.23
C ASP A 170 -5.85 24.46 -5.74
N THR A 171 -5.96 23.15 -5.57
CA THR A 171 -4.90 22.26 -5.12
C THR A 171 -5.01 20.92 -5.82
N VAL A 172 -3.87 20.37 -6.24
CA VAL A 172 -3.79 19.04 -6.86
C VAL A 172 -2.81 18.16 -6.09
N PHE A 173 -3.27 17.01 -5.62
CA PHE A 173 -2.43 15.97 -5.05
C PHE A 173 -2.05 14.95 -6.11
N MET A 174 -0.73 14.83 -6.37
CA MET A 174 -0.18 13.85 -7.31
C MET A 174 0.28 12.60 -6.54
N ASN A 175 -0.58 11.60 -6.43
CA ASN A 175 -0.33 10.36 -5.68
C ASN A 175 -0.39 9.13 -6.60
N VAL A 176 0.41 9.15 -7.67
CA VAL A 176 0.46 8.11 -8.71
C VAL A 176 1.62 7.13 -8.54
N GLY A 177 2.06 6.96 -7.32
CA GLY A 177 3.10 5.99 -6.96
C GLY A 177 4.38 6.63 -6.43
N VAL A 178 5.38 5.76 -6.21
CA VAL A 178 6.69 6.14 -5.66
C VAL A 178 7.81 5.50 -6.48
N ARG A 179 9.02 6.05 -6.37
CA ARG A 179 10.23 5.46 -6.95
C ARG A 179 11.28 5.24 -5.87
N PRO A 180 12.01 4.11 -5.89
CA PRO A 180 13.05 3.82 -4.94
C PRO A 180 14.22 4.82 -5.08
N ASN A 181 14.80 5.22 -3.95
CA ASN A 181 16.01 6.04 -3.92
C ASN A 181 17.23 5.11 -4.02
N VAL A 182 17.81 5.02 -5.21
CA VAL A 182 18.88 4.08 -5.55
C VAL A 182 20.18 4.77 -5.95
N GLU A 183 20.23 6.08 -5.84
CA GLU A 183 21.34 6.90 -6.33
C GLU A 183 22.69 6.51 -5.68
N LEU A 184 22.72 6.33 -4.34
CA LEU A 184 23.92 5.89 -3.62
C LEU A 184 24.36 4.48 -4.05
N ALA A 185 23.42 3.56 -4.25
CA ALA A 185 23.71 2.20 -4.68
C ALA A 185 24.32 2.18 -6.09
N ARG A 186 23.81 3.00 -7.01
CA ARG A 186 24.33 3.14 -8.37
C ARG A 186 25.72 3.76 -8.40
N GLN A 187 26.02 4.76 -7.53
CA GLN A 187 27.33 5.38 -7.43
C GLN A 187 28.44 4.36 -7.15
N ILE A 188 28.15 3.32 -6.40
CA ILE A 188 29.11 2.28 -6.00
C ILE A 188 28.95 0.97 -6.79
N GLY A 189 28.15 0.99 -7.86
CA GLY A 189 28.03 -0.16 -8.77
C GLY A 189 27.31 -1.37 -8.20
N LEU A 190 26.41 -1.20 -7.20
CA LEU A 190 25.58 -2.32 -6.72
C LEU A 190 24.66 -2.84 -7.82
N GLU A 191 24.43 -4.14 -7.82
CA GLU A 191 23.51 -4.79 -8.75
C GLU A 191 22.09 -4.29 -8.55
N MET A 192 21.43 -3.94 -9.67
CA MET A 192 20.08 -3.39 -9.66
C MET A 192 19.10 -4.43 -10.20
N GLY A 193 17.96 -4.58 -9.53
CA GLY A 193 16.80 -5.27 -10.06
C GLY A 193 15.88 -4.35 -10.87
N VAL A 194 14.71 -4.85 -11.23
CA VAL A 194 13.69 -4.09 -11.96
C VAL A 194 13.08 -2.98 -11.08
N PHE A 195 12.89 -3.26 -9.80
CA PHE A 195 12.14 -2.41 -8.86
C PHE A 195 13.01 -1.76 -7.78
N GLY A 196 14.33 -1.86 -7.83
CA GLY A 196 15.21 -1.28 -6.83
C GLY A 196 16.58 -1.95 -6.77
N ILE A 197 17.26 -1.78 -5.62
CA ILE A 197 18.52 -2.46 -5.35
C ILE A 197 18.24 -3.96 -5.24
N LYS A 198 19.01 -4.79 -5.92
CA LYS A 198 18.89 -6.25 -5.83
C LYS A 198 19.50 -6.74 -4.52
N VAL A 199 18.75 -7.52 -3.79
CA VAL A 199 19.17 -8.20 -2.57
C VAL A 199 18.71 -9.65 -2.58
N ASN A 200 19.41 -10.50 -1.81
CA ASN A 200 18.95 -11.86 -1.55
C ASN A 200 17.94 -11.87 -0.38
N GLU A 201 17.46 -13.05 0.01
CA GLU A 201 16.51 -13.26 1.11
C GLU A 201 17.08 -12.85 2.49
N PHE A 202 18.39 -12.64 2.61
CA PHE A 202 19.07 -12.18 3.83
C PHE A 202 19.36 -10.66 3.81
N GLN A 203 18.85 -9.92 2.85
CA GLN A 203 19.06 -8.49 2.62
C GLN A 203 20.50 -8.13 2.20
N GLU A 204 21.29 -9.09 1.74
CA GLU A 204 22.64 -8.90 1.24
C GLU A 204 22.61 -8.39 -0.21
N THR A 205 23.41 -7.39 -0.52
CA THR A 205 23.60 -6.85 -1.87
C THR A 205 24.72 -7.60 -2.63
N SER A 206 25.06 -7.15 -3.82
CA SER A 206 26.23 -7.66 -4.58
C SER A 206 27.57 -7.33 -3.90
N HIS A 207 27.60 -6.48 -2.86
CA HIS A 207 28.81 -6.16 -2.10
C HIS A 207 28.77 -6.79 -0.70
N PRO A 208 29.82 -7.51 -0.27
CA PRO A 208 29.79 -8.33 0.95
C PRO A 208 29.63 -7.55 2.26
N ASP A 209 29.98 -6.26 2.26
CA ASP A 209 29.87 -5.40 3.45
C ASP A 209 28.66 -4.46 3.41
N ILE A 210 27.80 -4.59 2.39
CA ILE A 210 26.66 -3.70 2.20
C ILE A 210 25.36 -4.51 2.10
N LEU A 211 24.44 -4.22 3.02
CA LEU A 211 23.09 -4.73 3.01
C LEU A 211 22.13 -3.60 2.61
N ALA A 212 20.94 -3.96 2.14
CA ALA A 212 19.90 -2.96 1.85
C ALA A 212 18.51 -3.50 2.18
N GLY A 213 17.56 -2.60 2.48
CA GLY A 213 16.18 -3.00 2.78
C GLY A 213 15.20 -1.81 2.76
N GLY A 214 13.93 -2.11 2.86
CA GLY A 214 12.85 -1.14 2.78
C GLY A 214 12.46 -0.81 1.35
N ASP A 215 11.96 0.42 1.11
CA ASP A 215 11.40 0.79 -0.20
C ASP A 215 12.46 0.94 -1.31
N CYS A 216 13.75 0.99 -0.96
CA CYS A 216 14.82 1.13 -1.95
C CYS A 216 15.23 -0.19 -2.62
N VAL A 217 14.79 -1.35 -2.10
CA VAL A 217 15.14 -2.66 -2.65
C VAL A 217 14.00 -3.27 -3.44
N GLU A 218 14.36 -4.08 -4.42
CA GLU A 218 13.45 -5.02 -5.07
C GLU A 218 13.04 -6.11 -4.09
N LYS A 219 11.78 -6.52 -4.16
CA LYS A 219 11.23 -7.60 -3.33
C LYS A 219 10.75 -8.73 -4.22
N PHE A 220 10.41 -9.86 -3.61
CA PHE A 220 9.83 -11.00 -4.31
C PHE A 220 8.43 -11.26 -3.76
N SER A 221 7.50 -11.55 -4.66
CA SER A 221 6.18 -12.03 -4.29
C SER A 221 6.30 -13.40 -3.62
N PHE A 222 5.70 -13.57 -2.44
CA PHE A 222 5.62 -14.88 -1.78
C PHE A 222 4.90 -15.91 -2.65
N ILE A 223 3.90 -15.48 -3.42
CA ILE A 223 3.04 -16.39 -4.20
C ILE A 223 3.74 -16.89 -5.46
N THR A 224 4.49 -16.03 -6.16
CA THR A 224 5.10 -16.37 -7.46
C THR A 224 6.61 -16.50 -7.44
N GLY A 225 7.28 -16.01 -6.40
CA GLY A 225 8.73 -15.87 -6.38
C GLY A 225 9.27 -14.80 -7.35
N LYS A 226 8.42 -14.11 -8.12
CA LYS A 226 8.84 -13.10 -9.08
C LYS A 226 9.14 -11.75 -8.42
N PRO A 227 10.03 -10.94 -9.00
CA PRO A 227 10.27 -9.58 -8.54
C PRO A 227 9.00 -8.73 -8.49
N THR A 228 8.87 -7.91 -7.43
CA THR A 228 7.73 -7.01 -7.21
C THR A 228 8.19 -5.74 -6.47
N PRO A 229 7.52 -4.60 -6.64
CA PRO A 229 7.89 -3.37 -5.93
C PRO A 229 7.71 -3.45 -4.41
N GLY A 230 6.54 -3.82 -3.90
CA GLY A 230 6.27 -4.05 -2.47
C GLY A 230 6.69 -2.91 -1.52
N GLN A 231 6.49 -1.62 -1.89
CA GLN A 231 6.89 -0.46 -1.09
C GLN A 231 5.89 -0.17 0.02
N LEU A 232 5.92 -1.01 1.07
CA LEU A 232 5.07 -0.90 2.25
C LEU A 232 5.91 -0.89 3.52
N ARG A 233 5.40 -0.21 4.56
CA ARG A 233 6.05 -0.08 5.86
C ARG A 233 6.27 -1.42 6.56
N GLY A 234 5.30 -2.34 6.48
CA GLY A 234 5.40 -3.67 7.09
C GLY A 234 6.63 -4.45 6.65
N PRO A 235 6.78 -4.74 5.36
CA PRO A 235 7.98 -5.37 4.80
C PRO A 235 9.27 -4.64 5.15
N ALA A 236 9.29 -3.30 5.07
CA ALA A 236 10.48 -2.49 5.38
C ALA A 236 10.98 -2.71 6.82
N VAL A 237 10.07 -2.74 7.80
CA VAL A 237 10.41 -3.00 9.21
C VAL A 237 10.93 -4.42 9.40
N VAL A 238 10.32 -5.41 8.74
CA VAL A 238 10.78 -6.80 8.81
C VAL A 238 12.18 -6.94 8.21
N GLN A 239 12.41 -6.37 7.04
CA GLN A 239 13.73 -6.40 6.38
C GLN A 239 14.83 -5.76 7.23
N GLY A 240 14.57 -4.60 7.85
CA GLY A 240 15.54 -3.98 8.76
C GLY A 240 15.88 -4.87 9.97
N ARG A 241 14.88 -5.55 10.55
CA ARG A 241 15.11 -6.52 11.64
C ARG A 241 15.90 -7.74 11.18
N LEU A 242 15.62 -8.27 9.99
CA LEU A 242 16.30 -9.44 9.44
C LEU A 242 17.76 -9.11 9.08
N ALA A 243 18.02 -7.93 8.49
CA ALA A 243 19.38 -7.46 8.25
C ALA A 243 20.20 -7.38 9.53
N ALA A 244 19.64 -6.81 10.61
CA ALA A 244 20.30 -6.77 11.91
C ALA A 244 20.56 -8.19 12.49
N LYS A 245 19.61 -9.10 12.37
CA LYS A 245 19.77 -10.50 12.76
C LYS A 245 20.85 -11.21 11.94
N ARG A 246 20.90 -10.95 10.62
CA ARG A 246 21.93 -11.49 9.75
C ARG A 246 23.32 -11.06 10.19
N LEU A 247 23.50 -9.78 10.52
CA LEU A 247 24.76 -9.24 11.07
C LEU A 247 25.12 -9.85 12.44
N ALA A 248 24.12 -10.26 13.21
CA ALA A 248 24.29 -10.94 14.48
C ALA A 248 24.48 -12.49 14.36
N GLY A 249 24.57 -13.02 13.14
CA GLY A 249 24.82 -14.44 12.86
C GLY A 249 23.58 -15.33 12.79
N TYR A 250 22.37 -14.75 12.70
CA TYR A 250 21.13 -15.54 12.51
C TYR A 250 20.81 -15.71 11.04
N ASP A 251 20.56 -16.94 10.59
CA ASP A 251 20.13 -17.28 9.24
C ASP A 251 18.59 -17.36 9.16
N ILE A 252 17.95 -16.20 9.02
CA ILE A 252 16.49 -16.11 8.89
C ILE A 252 16.16 -15.40 7.57
N ALA A 253 15.64 -16.15 6.62
CA ALA A 253 15.28 -15.65 5.31
C ALA A 253 14.00 -14.80 5.34
N PHE A 254 13.95 -13.76 4.52
CA PHE A 254 12.74 -13.01 4.23
C PHE A 254 11.89 -13.79 3.24
N PRO A 255 10.64 -14.15 3.57
CA PRO A 255 9.84 -15.06 2.73
C PRO A 255 9.29 -14.40 1.46
N GLY A 256 9.50 -13.12 1.27
CA GLY A 256 8.83 -12.34 0.25
C GLY A 256 7.65 -11.53 0.80
N VAL A 257 6.92 -10.86 -0.09
CA VAL A 257 5.79 -9.99 0.27
C VAL A 257 4.46 -10.55 -0.19
N LEU A 258 3.42 -10.27 0.57
CA LEU A 258 2.01 -10.48 0.22
C LEU A 258 1.31 -9.17 -0.16
N ASP A 259 2.02 -8.03 -0.12
CA ASP A 259 1.47 -6.68 -0.29
C ASP A 259 0.30 -6.40 0.66
N ALA A 260 0.33 -7.00 1.87
CA ALA A 260 -0.70 -6.80 2.88
C ALA A 260 -0.76 -5.35 3.32
N GLY A 261 -1.93 -4.74 3.20
CA GLY A 261 -2.13 -3.34 3.52
C GLY A 261 -3.59 -3.01 3.82
N GLY A 262 -3.80 -1.80 4.31
CA GLY A 262 -5.15 -1.31 4.58
C GLY A 262 -5.20 0.20 4.64
N CYS A 263 -6.39 0.75 4.46
CA CYS A 263 -6.68 2.17 4.64
C CYS A 263 -8.03 2.35 5.34
N LYS A 264 -8.19 3.50 5.97
CA LYS A 264 -9.44 3.90 6.60
C LYS A 264 -9.94 5.18 5.95
N MET A 265 -11.19 5.17 5.50
CA MET A 265 -11.87 6.28 4.85
C MET A 265 -13.17 6.54 5.62
N PHE A 266 -13.27 7.66 6.32
CA PHE A 266 -14.35 7.92 7.26
C PHE A 266 -14.50 6.76 8.27
N ASP A 267 -15.66 6.11 8.35
CA ASP A 267 -15.89 4.91 9.17
C ASP A 267 -15.71 3.59 8.40
N LEU A 268 -15.36 3.65 7.10
CA LEU A 268 -15.06 2.47 6.30
C LEU A 268 -13.58 2.10 6.40
N THR A 269 -13.29 0.83 6.65
CA THR A 269 -11.93 0.26 6.65
C THR A 269 -11.82 -0.77 5.53
N VAL A 270 -10.78 -0.64 4.73
CA VAL A 270 -10.46 -1.56 3.63
C VAL A 270 -9.11 -2.19 3.91
N THR A 271 -9.03 -3.51 3.80
CA THR A 271 -7.76 -4.25 3.89
C THR A 271 -7.67 -5.32 2.82
N ALA A 272 -6.45 -5.58 2.36
CA ALA A 272 -6.19 -6.61 1.36
C ALA A 272 -4.83 -7.26 1.58
N THR A 273 -4.67 -8.49 1.09
CA THR A 273 -3.42 -9.25 1.10
C THR A 273 -3.38 -10.24 -0.06
N GLY A 274 -2.20 -10.50 -0.60
CA GLY A 274 -2.03 -11.41 -1.74
C GLY A 274 -2.55 -10.81 -3.04
N PHE A 275 -3.18 -11.62 -3.87
CA PHE A 275 -3.62 -11.24 -5.20
C PHE A 275 -5.12 -10.95 -5.25
N THR A 276 -5.49 -9.93 -6.03
CA THR A 276 -6.83 -9.82 -6.61
C THR A 276 -7.00 -10.88 -7.70
N GLU A 277 -8.23 -11.19 -8.11
CA GLU A 277 -8.46 -12.10 -9.24
C GLU A 277 -7.82 -11.56 -10.52
N GLU A 278 -7.85 -10.23 -10.73
CA GLU A 278 -7.22 -9.58 -11.88
C GLU A 278 -5.70 -9.74 -11.85
N LYS A 279 -5.04 -9.45 -10.71
CA LYS A 279 -3.59 -9.65 -10.57
C LYS A 279 -3.22 -11.12 -10.74
N ALA A 280 -4.00 -12.04 -10.18
CA ALA A 280 -3.77 -13.48 -10.35
C ALA A 280 -3.87 -13.91 -11.81
N ALA A 281 -4.86 -13.42 -12.56
CA ALA A 281 -4.98 -13.69 -14.00
C ALA A 281 -3.78 -13.17 -14.80
N HIS A 282 -3.29 -11.96 -14.50
CA HIS A 282 -2.07 -11.43 -15.11
C HIS A 282 -0.82 -12.26 -14.81
N GLU A 283 -0.77 -12.89 -13.64
CA GLU A 283 0.32 -13.80 -13.24
C GLU A 283 0.14 -15.23 -13.77
N GLY A 284 -0.96 -15.51 -14.50
CA GLY A 284 -1.23 -16.78 -15.14
C GLY A 284 -2.01 -17.81 -14.29
N PHE A 285 -2.60 -17.36 -13.18
CA PHE A 285 -3.46 -18.21 -12.35
C PHE A 285 -4.92 -18.22 -12.87
N ALA A 286 -5.50 -19.40 -12.93
CA ALA A 286 -6.94 -19.54 -12.97
C ALA A 286 -7.46 -19.49 -11.52
N THR A 287 -8.45 -18.64 -11.23
CA THR A 287 -8.89 -18.39 -9.86
C THR A 287 -10.29 -18.91 -9.57
N ILE A 288 -10.56 -19.08 -8.28
CA ILE A 288 -11.89 -19.21 -7.71
C ILE A 288 -12.05 -18.14 -6.66
N GLY A 289 -12.88 -17.13 -6.94
CA GLY A 289 -13.26 -16.09 -5.98
C GLY A 289 -14.52 -16.46 -5.22
N ALA A 290 -14.55 -16.18 -3.93
CA ALA A 290 -15.74 -16.33 -3.07
C ALA A 290 -15.92 -15.06 -2.24
N VAL A 291 -17.14 -14.51 -2.25
CA VAL A 291 -17.52 -13.29 -1.55
C VAL A 291 -18.57 -13.60 -0.50
N VAL A 292 -18.37 -13.13 0.73
CA VAL A 292 -19.30 -13.33 1.83
C VAL A 292 -19.62 -11.99 2.50
N ASP A 293 -20.92 -11.72 2.66
CA ASP A 293 -21.40 -10.66 3.54
C ASP A 293 -21.50 -11.18 4.97
N SER A 294 -20.99 -10.41 5.92
CA SER A 294 -20.93 -10.81 7.32
C SER A 294 -21.22 -9.64 8.27
N ARG A 295 -21.21 -9.92 9.56
CA ARG A 295 -21.47 -8.98 10.64
C ARG A 295 -20.30 -8.94 11.62
N SER A 296 -20.01 -7.76 12.14
CA SER A 296 -18.88 -7.54 13.07
C SER A 296 -19.05 -8.24 14.43
N ARG A 297 -20.26 -8.66 14.75
CA ARG A 297 -20.66 -9.38 15.97
C ARG A 297 -22.02 -10.05 15.75
N HIS A 298 -22.48 -10.85 16.71
CA HIS A 298 -23.79 -11.48 16.63
C HIS A 298 -24.92 -10.45 16.46
N ASN A 299 -25.91 -10.78 15.61
CA ASN A 299 -27.00 -9.85 15.26
C ASN A 299 -27.82 -9.32 16.44
N MET A 300 -27.87 -10.06 17.55
CA MET A 300 -28.58 -9.63 18.77
C MET A 300 -27.80 -8.58 19.59
N ILE A 301 -26.54 -8.33 19.27
CA ILE A 301 -25.70 -7.40 20.02
C ILE A 301 -25.83 -5.98 19.42
N PRO A 302 -26.14 -4.96 20.22
CA PRO A 302 -26.25 -3.59 19.74
C PRO A 302 -24.94 -3.09 19.10
N GLY A 303 -25.08 -2.27 18.05
CA GLY A 303 -23.93 -1.68 17.36
C GLY A 303 -23.23 -2.63 16.38
N VAL A 304 -23.88 -3.74 15.98
CA VAL A 304 -23.43 -4.60 14.90
C VAL A 304 -23.24 -3.79 13.60
N LYS A 305 -22.12 -4.00 12.91
CA LYS A 305 -21.78 -3.34 11.64
C LYS A 305 -21.61 -4.36 10.52
N PRO A 306 -22.02 -4.02 9.29
CA PRO A 306 -21.78 -4.87 8.14
C PRO A 306 -20.31 -4.89 7.77
N TRP A 307 -19.87 -5.99 7.19
CA TRP A 307 -18.61 -6.13 6.49
C TRP A 307 -18.68 -7.22 5.44
N LYS A 308 -17.74 -7.18 4.52
CA LYS A 308 -17.66 -8.08 3.38
C LYS A 308 -16.23 -8.61 3.27
N ILE A 309 -16.09 -9.91 3.01
CA ILE A 309 -14.81 -10.54 2.72
C ILE A 309 -14.86 -11.23 1.35
N LYS A 310 -13.79 -11.11 0.60
CA LYS A 310 -13.51 -11.90 -0.59
C LYS A 310 -12.24 -12.70 -0.39
N LEU A 311 -12.29 -14.00 -0.68
CA LEU A 311 -11.13 -14.87 -0.73
C LEU A 311 -10.87 -15.29 -2.18
N VAL A 312 -9.61 -15.34 -2.58
CA VAL A 312 -9.16 -15.73 -3.92
C VAL A 312 -8.28 -16.96 -3.81
N PHE A 313 -8.67 -18.03 -4.47
CA PHE A 313 -7.93 -19.29 -4.49
C PHE A 313 -7.41 -19.60 -5.91
N ASP A 314 -6.21 -20.17 -5.98
CA ASP A 314 -5.73 -20.81 -7.22
C ASP A 314 -6.54 -22.07 -7.52
N ARG A 315 -7.15 -22.15 -8.69
CA ARG A 315 -8.01 -23.27 -9.09
C ARG A 315 -7.23 -24.58 -9.18
N SER A 316 -5.96 -24.54 -9.57
CA SER A 316 -5.15 -25.73 -9.81
C SER A 316 -4.68 -26.40 -8.52
N THR A 317 -4.18 -25.61 -7.58
CA THR A 317 -3.64 -26.09 -6.30
C THR A 317 -4.65 -26.01 -5.16
N THR A 318 -5.74 -25.29 -5.37
CA THR A 318 -6.74 -24.91 -4.35
C THR A 318 -6.19 -24.07 -3.18
N ARG A 319 -4.96 -23.57 -3.29
CA ARG A 319 -4.32 -22.71 -2.26
C ARG A 319 -4.97 -21.34 -2.22
N LEU A 320 -5.10 -20.79 -1.03
CA LEU A 320 -5.46 -19.38 -0.85
C LEU A 320 -4.31 -18.50 -1.34
N ILE A 321 -4.60 -17.57 -2.24
CA ILE A 321 -3.61 -16.65 -2.83
C ILE A 321 -3.99 -15.17 -2.67
N GLY A 322 -5.17 -14.88 -2.13
CA GLY A 322 -5.58 -13.50 -1.90
C GLY A 322 -6.80 -13.35 -1.01
N GLY A 323 -6.93 -12.16 -0.43
CA GLY A 323 -8.09 -11.78 0.35
C GLY A 323 -8.28 -10.27 0.42
N GLN A 324 -9.54 -9.86 0.51
CA GLN A 324 -9.98 -8.47 0.53
C GLN A 324 -11.10 -8.32 1.56
N ILE A 325 -11.06 -7.27 2.35
CA ILE A 325 -12.10 -6.97 3.35
C ILE A 325 -12.52 -5.51 3.23
N VAL A 326 -13.82 -5.27 3.22
CA VAL A 326 -14.44 -3.94 3.32
C VAL A 326 -15.36 -3.95 4.54
N SER A 327 -15.15 -3.06 5.52
CA SER A 327 -15.81 -3.14 6.81
C SER A 327 -16.11 -1.77 7.42
N HIS A 328 -17.32 -1.60 7.97
CA HIS A 328 -17.69 -0.47 8.81
C HIS A 328 -17.26 -0.63 10.29
N ALA A 329 -16.50 -1.67 10.60
CA ALA A 329 -15.89 -1.89 11.91
C ALA A 329 -14.42 -2.25 11.78
N VAL A 330 -13.58 -1.78 12.71
CA VAL A 330 -12.13 -2.02 12.65
C VAL A 330 -11.79 -3.49 12.92
N ALA A 331 -12.52 -4.15 13.84
CA ALA A 331 -12.20 -5.53 14.24
C ALA A 331 -12.23 -6.51 13.06
N PRO A 332 -13.29 -6.60 12.23
CA PRO A 332 -13.30 -7.49 11.08
C PRO A 332 -12.20 -7.20 10.04
N ALA A 333 -11.79 -5.94 9.90
CA ALA A 333 -10.70 -5.59 9.00
C ALA A 333 -9.36 -6.24 9.41
N ARG A 334 -9.20 -6.61 10.68
CA ARG A 334 -8.02 -7.31 11.21
C ARG A 334 -8.00 -8.80 10.85
N GLU A 335 -9.09 -9.38 10.40
CA GLU A 335 -9.11 -10.75 9.88
C GLU A 335 -8.19 -10.96 8.67
N ILE A 336 -7.80 -9.88 8.01
CA ILE A 336 -6.82 -9.93 6.92
C ILE A 336 -5.45 -10.45 7.40
N ASP A 337 -5.11 -10.29 8.67
CA ASP A 337 -3.88 -10.84 9.24
C ASP A 337 -3.94 -12.37 9.30
N ALA A 338 -5.12 -12.95 9.63
CA ALA A 338 -5.34 -14.40 9.56
C ALA A 338 -5.27 -14.90 8.12
N VAL A 339 -5.88 -14.17 7.17
CA VAL A 339 -5.80 -14.49 5.74
C VAL A 339 -4.34 -14.50 5.27
N SER A 340 -3.54 -13.50 5.67
CA SER A 340 -2.11 -13.44 5.36
C SER A 340 -1.35 -14.66 5.93
N ALA A 341 -1.66 -15.05 7.18
CA ALA A 341 -1.06 -16.23 7.80
C ALA A 341 -1.45 -17.53 7.08
N PHE A 342 -2.69 -17.63 6.60
CA PHE A 342 -3.14 -18.78 5.81
C PHE A 342 -2.45 -18.85 4.44
N ILE A 343 -2.22 -17.73 3.77
CA ILE A 343 -1.44 -17.69 2.53
C ILE A 343 0.01 -18.13 2.81
N LEU A 344 0.67 -17.58 3.84
CA LEU A 344 2.02 -17.97 4.24
C LEU A 344 2.12 -19.45 4.65
N GLY A 345 1.05 -20.00 5.22
CA GLY A 345 0.94 -21.43 5.55
C GLY A 345 0.46 -22.29 4.40
N GLU A 346 0.35 -21.73 3.18
CA GLU A 346 -0.10 -22.43 1.96
C GLU A 346 -1.42 -23.19 2.11
N LYS A 347 -2.35 -22.64 2.91
CA LYS A 347 -3.64 -23.27 3.21
C LYS A 347 -4.53 -23.35 1.99
N THR A 348 -5.25 -24.45 1.88
CA THR A 348 -6.15 -24.77 0.75
C THR A 348 -7.61 -24.48 1.11
N ILE A 349 -8.49 -24.52 0.09
CA ILE A 349 -9.94 -24.47 0.28
C ILE A 349 -10.37 -25.48 1.35
N ARG A 350 -9.86 -26.72 1.30
CA ARG A 350 -10.24 -27.79 2.25
C ARG A 350 -9.79 -27.49 3.68
N ASP A 351 -8.59 -26.94 3.85
CA ASP A 351 -8.10 -26.56 5.18
C ASP A 351 -9.03 -25.51 5.82
N LEU A 352 -9.49 -24.52 5.02
CA LEU A 352 -10.30 -23.42 5.51
C LEU A 352 -11.77 -23.82 5.76
N THR A 353 -12.28 -24.89 5.17
CA THR A 353 -13.62 -25.42 5.53
C THR A 353 -13.67 -26.01 6.95
N THR A 354 -12.53 -26.22 7.57
CA THR A 354 -12.43 -26.74 8.95
C THR A 354 -11.91 -25.69 9.93
N PHE A 355 -11.73 -24.46 9.46
CA PHE A 355 -11.28 -23.35 10.31
C PHE A 355 -12.36 -22.97 11.32
N THR A 356 -11.94 -22.71 12.57
CA THR A 356 -12.82 -22.22 13.63
C THR A 356 -12.20 -20.96 14.23
N SER A 357 -12.98 -19.88 14.23
CA SER A 357 -12.58 -18.62 14.88
C SER A 357 -12.89 -18.64 16.38
N ALA A 358 -12.37 -17.66 17.12
CA ALA A 358 -12.71 -17.45 18.53
C ALA A 358 -14.13 -16.88 18.63
N CYS A 359 -15.09 -17.77 18.86
CA CYS A 359 -16.51 -17.43 18.88
C CYS A 359 -16.92 -16.76 20.19
N ASN A 360 -17.33 -15.49 20.10
CA ASN A 360 -17.98 -14.77 21.17
C ASN A 360 -18.98 -13.78 20.57
N PRO A 361 -20.24 -13.70 21.05
CA PRO A 361 -21.28 -12.85 20.46
C PRO A 361 -20.90 -11.37 20.34
N ASP A 362 -20.05 -10.85 21.21
CA ASP A 362 -19.64 -9.44 21.22
C ASP A 362 -18.51 -9.11 20.23
N ILE A 363 -17.75 -10.09 19.79
CA ILE A 363 -16.51 -9.86 19.01
C ILE A 363 -16.46 -10.56 17.65
N SER A 364 -17.35 -11.51 17.38
CA SER A 364 -17.37 -12.25 16.13
C SER A 364 -18.78 -12.46 15.58
N SER A 365 -18.89 -12.80 14.30
CA SER A 365 -20.13 -13.31 13.72
C SER A 365 -20.54 -14.61 14.42
N GLU A 366 -21.77 -15.08 14.12
CA GLU A 366 -22.25 -16.38 14.58
C GLU A 366 -21.34 -17.50 14.02
N PRO A 367 -21.00 -18.54 14.81
CA PRO A 367 -20.13 -19.64 14.37
C PRO A 367 -20.62 -20.36 13.11
N SER A 368 -21.95 -20.49 12.95
CA SER A 368 -22.58 -21.07 11.74
C SER A 368 -22.43 -20.20 10.49
N ALA A 369 -21.99 -18.95 10.66
CA ALA A 369 -21.77 -17.95 9.61
C ALA A 369 -20.34 -17.37 9.67
N GLU A 370 -19.37 -18.18 10.10
CA GLU A 370 -17.97 -17.79 10.11
C GLU A 370 -17.51 -17.50 8.67
N PRO A 371 -17.11 -16.24 8.35
CA PRO A 371 -17.04 -15.80 6.95
C PRO A 371 -15.89 -16.41 6.17
N ILE A 372 -14.76 -16.76 6.79
CA ILE A 372 -13.64 -17.42 6.10
C ILE A 372 -14.04 -18.84 5.72
N THR A 373 -14.68 -19.58 6.64
CA THR A 373 -15.19 -20.94 6.39
C THR A 373 -16.29 -20.93 5.31
N ILE A 374 -17.26 -20.01 5.39
CA ILE A 374 -18.31 -19.88 4.38
C ILE A 374 -17.73 -19.54 3.00
N ALA A 375 -16.73 -18.65 2.92
CA ALA A 375 -16.06 -18.35 1.66
C ALA A 375 -15.35 -19.59 1.08
N ALA A 376 -14.70 -20.38 1.93
CA ALA A 376 -14.05 -21.62 1.52
C ALA A 376 -15.07 -22.67 1.02
N GLU A 377 -16.23 -22.80 1.69
CA GLU A 377 -17.31 -23.69 1.25
C GLU A 377 -17.91 -23.26 -0.08
N GLN A 378 -18.13 -21.97 -0.29
CA GLN A 378 -18.57 -21.45 -1.59
C GLN A 378 -17.54 -21.74 -2.70
N ALA A 379 -16.25 -21.56 -2.40
CA ALA A 379 -15.19 -21.88 -3.35
C ALA A 379 -15.15 -23.40 -3.67
N LEU A 380 -15.36 -24.25 -2.65
CA LEU A 380 -15.43 -25.70 -2.83
C LEU A 380 -16.60 -26.11 -3.72
N GLN A 381 -17.76 -25.48 -3.58
CA GLN A 381 -18.90 -25.69 -4.47
C GLN A 381 -18.58 -25.30 -5.92
N LYS A 382 -18.02 -24.11 -6.13
CA LYS A 382 -17.59 -23.64 -7.46
C LYS A 382 -16.53 -24.55 -8.11
N LEU A 383 -15.66 -25.17 -7.32
CA LEU A 383 -14.68 -26.13 -7.82
C LEU A 383 -15.32 -27.41 -8.36
N ARG A 384 -16.48 -27.82 -7.82
CA ARG A 384 -17.19 -29.03 -8.24
C ARG A 384 -18.12 -28.82 -9.44
N THR A 385 -18.65 -27.62 -9.62
CA THR A 385 -19.67 -27.30 -10.64
C THR A 385 -19.10 -26.69 -11.92
N GLY A 386 -17.85 -26.32 -11.95
CA GLY A 386 -17.13 -25.76 -13.11
C GLY A 386 -15.90 -26.55 -13.48
#